data_d6d32dcc0ffc09014294a8be3df2777f
#
_entry.id   d6d32dcc0ffc09014294a8be3df2777f
#
_cell.length_a   1.000
_cell.length_b   1.000
_cell.length_c   1.000
_cell.angle_alpha   90.00
_cell.angle_beta   90.00
_cell.angle_gamma   90.00
#
_symmetry.space_group_name_H-M   'P 1'
#
loop_
_entity.id
_entity.type
_entity.pdbx_description
1 polymer ?
#
loop_
_entity_poly.entity_id
_entity_poly.type
_entity_poly.pdbx_seq_one_letter_code
_entity_poly.pdbx_strand_id
1 'polypeptide(L)'
;MQDSPASNGISAVNTREADAYRAALDVIGAAEPTIAEHIRGELGNQRSQLKLIASENYASPAVLLTMGNWFSDKYAEGTPGHRFYAGCEFVDKVENLAADHAKALFNADYAYVQPHSGIDANLVAFWSILAQRIESPFLASHEAKHVNDLTDADWNELRHQFGNQRMLGMALDAGGHLTHGFRPNISGKMFDQRSYTVDRETEMLDYDALAAAAREFKPLVIVGGYSAYPRAVNFAKMREIADEV
;
A
#
# COMPACT_ATOMS: atom_id res chain seq x y z
N MET A 1 -17.51 -30.58 40.03
CA MET A 1 -17.58 -29.31 39.32
C MET A 1 -16.27 -28.60 39.58
N GLN A 2 -15.36 -28.65 38.61
CA GLN A 2 -14.06 -27.97 38.69
C GLN A 2 -14.19 -26.69 37.89
N ASP A 3 -13.96 -25.56 38.55
CA ASP A 3 -13.95 -24.23 37.94
C ASP A 3 -12.82 -24.11 36.91
N SER A 4 -13.19 -23.69 35.71
CA SER A 4 -12.26 -23.51 34.59
C SER A 4 -11.47 -22.21 34.78
N PRO A 5 -10.13 -22.21 34.67
CA PRO A 5 -9.29 -21.02 34.90
C PRO A 5 -9.24 -20.04 33.71
N ALA A 6 -10.10 -20.18 32.69
CA ALA A 6 -9.99 -19.40 31.43
C ALA A 6 -10.65 -18.03 31.44
N SER A 7 -11.45 -17.65 32.46
CA SER A 7 -12.16 -16.36 32.45
C SER A 7 -11.38 -15.16 33.00
N ASN A 8 -10.36 -15.42 33.83
CA ASN A 8 -9.63 -14.33 34.50
C ASN A 8 -8.54 -13.62 33.63
N GLY A 9 -8.06 -14.27 32.57
CA GLY A 9 -7.02 -13.70 31.70
C GLY A 9 -7.54 -12.60 30.77
N ILE A 10 -8.69 -12.81 30.15
CA ILE A 10 -9.29 -11.89 29.17
C ILE A 10 -9.76 -10.59 29.84
N SER A 11 -10.34 -10.69 31.05
CA SER A 11 -10.78 -9.51 31.80
C SER A 11 -9.63 -8.58 32.22
N ALA A 12 -8.47 -9.14 32.57
CA ALA A 12 -7.32 -8.36 33.03
C ALA A 12 -6.57 -7.64 31.87
N VAL A 13 -6.54 -8.24 30.69
CA VAL A 13 -5.95 -7.62 29.50
C VAL A 13 -6.81 -6.44 29.04
N ASN A 14 -8.14 -6.61 28.94
CA ASN A 14 -9.06 -5.55 28.56
C ASN A 14 -9.03 -4.34 29.52
N THR A 15 -8.75 -4.56 30.80
CA THR A 15 -8.65 -3.46 31.80
C THR A 15 -7.38 -2.63 31.55
N ARG A 16 -6.23 -3.25 31.33
CA ARG A 16 -4.96 -2.54 31.08
C ARG A 16 -4.97 -1.71 29.83
N GLU A 17 -5.52 -2.24 28.73
CA GLU A 17 -5.68 -1.52 27.47
C GLU A 17 -6.60 -0.30 27.64
N ALA A 18 -7.75 -0.48 28.31
CA ALA A 18 -8.66 0.60 28.58
C ALA A 18 -8.04 1.69 29.48
N ASP A 19 -7.23 1.31 30.46
CA ASP A 19 -6.53 2.24 31.35
C ASP A 19 -5.45 3.03 30.59
N ALA A 20 -4.69 2.38 29.70
CA ALA A 20 -3.71 3.06 28.84
C ALA A 20 -4.36 4.12 27.95
N TYR A 21 -5.50 3.79 27.33
CA TYR A 21 -6.25 4.75 26.51
C TYR A 21 -6.85 5.88 27.31
N ARG A 22 -7.37 5.63 28.51
CA ARG A 22 -7.87 6.70 29.40
C ARG A 22 -6.75 7.67 29.75
N ALA A 23 -5.59 7.14 30.17
CA ALA A 23 -4.44 7.96 30.50
C ALA A 23 -3.94 8.79 29.29
N ALA A 24 -3.89 8.20 28.10
CA ALA A 24 -3.52 8.91 26.88
C ALA A 24 -4.54 10.04 26.56
N LEU A 25 -5.84 9.76 26.66
CA LEU A 25 -6.88 10.75 26.44
C LEU A 25 -6.88 11.86 27.49
N ASP A 26 -6.50 11.59 28.73
CA ASP A 26 -6.36 12.60 29.78
C ASP A 26 -5.18 13.55 29.46
N VAL A 27 -4.05 13.02 28.99
CA VAL A 27 -2.90 13.82 28.53
C VAL A 27 -3.28 14.69 27.34
N ILE A 28 -3.95 14.12 26.33
CA ILE A 28 -4.42 14.88 25.16
C ILE A 28 -5.43 15.95 25.58
N GLY A 29 -6.39 15.59 26.42
CA GLY A 29 -7.43 16.49 26.89
C GLY A 29 -6.92 17.63 27.77
N ALA A 30 -5.80 17.44 28.48
CA ALA A 30 -5.14 18.51 29.22
C ALA A 30 -4.47 19.54 28.28
N ALA A 31 -4.02 19.12 27.09
CA ALA A 31 -3.43 20.00 26.08
C ALA A 31 -4.50 20.63 25.18
N GLU A 32 -5.45 19.83 24.68
CA GLU A 32 -6.53 20.27 23.79
C GLU A 32 -7.79 19.40 24.02
N PRO A 33 -8.75 19.88 24.81
CA PRO A 33 -9.96 19.14 25.16
C PRO A 33 -10.80 18.71 23.95
N THR A 34 -10.85 19.53 22.91
CA THR A 34 -11.66 19.32 21.71
C THR A 34 -11.18 18.08 20.94
N ILE A 35 -9.87 17.87 20.86
CA ILE A 35 -9.30 16.67 20.21
C ILE A 35 -9.67 15.40 20.99
N ALA A 36 -9.56 15.42 22.31
CA ALA A 36 -9.95 14.28 23.13
C ALA A 36 -11.45 13.95 23.02
N GLU A 37 -12.30 14.98 22.91
CA GLU A 37 -13.73 14.81 22.64
C GLU A 37 -13.99 14.15 21.30
N HIS A 38 -13.34 14.61 20.22
CA HIS A 38 -13.51 14.04 18.88
C HIS A 38 -13.02 12.61 18.80
N ILE A 39 -11.92 12.25 19.46
CA ILE A 39 -11.44 10.85 19.53
C ILE A 39 -12.48 9.95 20.23
N ARG A 40 -13.08 10.42 21.33
CA ARG A 40 -14.16 9.69 22.01
C ARG A 40 -15.41 9.58 21.14
N GLY A 41 -15.75 10.66 20.43
CA GLY A 41 -16.87 10.69 19.49
C GLY A 41 -16.70 9.66 18.35
N GLU A 42 -15.52 9.60 17.75
CA GLU A 42 -15.21 8.62 16.70
C GLU A 42 -15.27 7.19 17.23
N LEU A 43 -14.75 6.91 18.43
CA LEU A 43 -14.89 5.60 19.05
C LEU A 43 -16.37 5.22 19.25
N GLY A 44 -17.21 6.18 19.63
CA GLY A 44 -18.67 6.00 19.73
C GLY A 44 -19.28 5.63 18.38
N ASN A 45 -18.93 6.33 17.33
CA ASN A 45 -19.37 6.04 15.96
C ASN A 45 -18.97 4.62 15.51
N GLN A 46 -17.70 4.26 15.71
CA GLN A 46 -17.18 2.94 15.34
C GLN A 46 -17.88 1.78 16.09
N ARG A 47 -18.38 2.02 17.29
CA ARG A 47 -19.11 1.02 18.08
C ARG A 47 -20.60 0.94 17.74
N SER A 48 -21.19 1.99 17.21
CA SER A 48 -22.63 2.10 16.96
C SER A 48 -23.02 1.93 15.49
N GLN A 49 -22.06 2.01 14.58
CA GLN A 49 -22.30 1.97 13.13
C GLN A 49 -21.63 0.77 12.48
N LEU A 50 -22.29 0.23 11.46
CA LEU A 50 -21.72 -0.81 10.61
C LEU A 50 -20.93 -0.14 9.48
N LYS A 51 -19.62 -0.37 9.44
CA LYS A 51 -18.75 0.13 8.39
C LYS A 51 -18.77 -0.80 7.18
N LEU A 52 -19.22 -0.27 6.04
CA LEU A 52 -19.33 -1.02 4.79
C LEU A 52 -18.28 -0.60 3.74
N ILE A 53 -17.27 0.20 4.12
CA ILE A 53 -16.15 0.53 3.26
C ILE A 53 -15.16 -0.64 3.31
N ALA A 54 -14.99 -1.33 2.19
CA ALA A 54 -14.23 -2.59 2.11
C ALA A 54 -12.76 -2.47 2.55
N SER A 55 -12.16 -1.29 2.44
CA SER A 55 -10.77 -1.02 2.82
C SER A 55 -10.58 -0.60 4.29
N GLU A 56 -11.66 -0.41 5.05
CA GLU A 56 -11.55 -0.08 6.48
C GLU A 56 -11.41 -1.34 7.32
N ASN A 57 -10.52 -1.26 8.34
CA ASN A 57 -10.32 -2.32 9.32
C ASN A 57 -10.07 -1.70 10.71
N TYR A 58 -10.42 -2.43 11.75
CA TYR A 58 -10.16 -2.02 13.12
C TYR A 58 -8.76 -2.44 13.56
N ALA A 59 -7.92 -1.45 13.88
CA ALA A 59 -6.60 -1.72 14.44
C ALA A 59 -6.72 -2.21 15.90
N SER A 60 -5.84 -3.11 16.31
CA SER A 60 -5.76 -3.49 17.71
C SER A 60 -5.26 -2.32 18.58
N PRO A 61 -5.60 -2.28 19.88
CA PRO A 61 -5.06 -1.28 20.79
C PRO A 61 -3.54 -1.18 20.78
N ALA A 62 -2.83 -2.31 20.68
CA ALA A 62 -1.38 -2.33 20.60
C ALA A 62 -0.84 -1.61 19.37
N VAL A 63 -1.47 -1.80 18.19
CA VAL A 63 -1.09 -1.09 16.95
C VAL A 63 -1.30 0.41 17.12
N LEU A 64 -2.46 0.84 17.62
CA LEU A 64 -2.75 2.26 17.82
C LEU A 64 -1.76 2.91 18.80
N LEU A 65 -1.44 2.27 19.92
CA LEU A 65 -0.47 2.77 20.89
C LEU A 65 0.96 2.81 20.34
N THR A 66 1.30 1.91 19.41
CA THR A 66 2.62 1.91 18.78
C THR A 66 2.81 3.08 17.80
N MET A 67 1.74 3.63 17.25
CA MET A 67 1.83 4.76 16.30
C MET A 67 2.21 6.09 16.95
N GLY A 68 1.94 6.27 18.25
CA GLY A 68 2.23 7.51 18.99
C GLY A 68 3.34 7.31 20.03
N ASN A 69 4.59 7.24 19.62
CA ASN A 69 5.74 7.07 20.52
C ASN A 69 6.94 7.90 20.05
N TRP A 70 8.09 7.77 20.74
CA TRP A 70 9.30 8.55 20.47
C TRP A 70 9.95 8.31 19.10
N PHE A 71 9.56 7.29 18.35
CA PHE A 71 9.95 7.17 16.94
C PHE A 71 9.41 8.30 16.08
N SER A 72 8.33 8.96 16.50
CA SER A 72 7.78 10.14 15.83
C SER A 72 8.74 11.33 15.80
N ASP A 73 9.70 11.39 16.74
CA ASP A 73 10.72 12.44 16.82
C ASP A 73 11.94 12.13 15.94
N LYS A 74 11.97 10.94 15.31
CA LYS A 74 13.17 10.43 14.64
C LYS A 74 13.12 10.67 13.14
N TYR A 75 14.16 11.30 12.62
CA TYR A 75 14.43 11.39 11.20
C TYR A 75 15.28 10.20 10.76
N ALA A 76 14.78 9.35 9.84
CA ALA A 76 15.39 8.07 9.46
C ALA A 76 15.42 7.87 7.94
N GLU A 77 15.81 8.90 7.20
CA GLU A 77 15.96 8.86 5.75
C GLU A 77 16.95 7.76 5.33
N GLY A 78 16.61 7.04 4.27
CA GLY A 78 17.37 5.89 3.78
C GLY A 78 16.69 4.56 4.14
N THR A 79 17.45 3.48 4.14
CA THR A 79 16.99 2.11 4.41
C THR A 79 17.80 1.49 5.55
N PRO A 80 17.36 0.39 6.17
CA PRO A 80 18.13 -0.28 7.23
C PRO A 80 19.57 -0.56 6.81
N GLY A 81 20.52 -0.16 7.64
CA GLY A 81 21.95 -0.25 7.34
C GLY A 81 22.51 0.80 6.37
N HIS A 82 21.66 1.59 5.72
CA HIS A 82 22.03 2.63 4.75
C HIS A 82 21.27 3.92 5.03
N ARG A 83 21.44 4.46 6.26
CA ARG A 83 20.81 5.72 6.69
C ARG A 83 21.71 6.91 6.41
N PHE A 84 21.10 8.04 6.10
CA PHE A 84 21.82 9.30 5.95
C PHE A 84 22.22 9.92 7.29
N TYR A 85 21.58 9.48 8.40
CA TYR A 85 21.79 10.04 9.74
C TYR A 85 22.16 8.95 10.74
N ALA A 86 22.97 9.32 11.71
CA ALA A 86 23.32 8.47 12.85
C ALA A 86 22.14 8.26 13.81
N GLY A 87 22.22 7.26 14.67
CA GLY A 87 21.25 7.01 15.73
C GLY A 87 19.96 6.35 15.24
N CYS A 88 20.01 5.56 14.16
CA CYS A 88 18.86 4.87 13.60
C CYS A 88 18.80 3.38 13.95
N GLU A 89 19.62 2.89 14.89
CA GLU A 89 19.79 1.47 15.19
C GLU A 89 18.49 0.79 15.66
N PHE A 90 17.65 1.52 16.40
CA PHE A 90 16.36 0.99 16.85
C PHE A 90 15.29 1.08 15.77
N VAL A 91 15.32 2.11 14.92
CA VAL A 91 14.46 2.21 13.73
C VAL A 91 14.74 1.04 12.79
N ASP A 92 16.02 0.76 12.52
CA ASP A 92 16.44 -0.35 11.67
C ASP A 92 15.92 -1.70 12.20
N LYS A 93 16.00 -1.91 13.52
CA LYS A 93 15.47 -3.14 14.13
C LYS A 93 13.97 -3.30 13.97
N VAL A 94 13.20 -2.22 14.14
CA VAL A 94 11.73 -2.24 13.98
C VAL A 94 11.36 -2.42 12.52
N GLU A 95 12.02 -1.73 11.59
CA GLU A 95 11.76 -1.82 10.16
C GLU A 95 12.11 -3.23 9.63
N ASN A 96 13.24 -3.80 10.00
CA ASN A 96 13.62 -5.16 9.64
C ASN A 96 12.61 -6.18 10.20
N LEU A 97 12.19 -6.03 11.47
CA LEU A 97 11.19 -6.91 12.06
C LEU A 97 9.86 -6.83 11.30
N ALA A 98 9.41 -5.63 10.93
CA ALA A 98 8.20 -5.44 10.15
C ALA A 98 8.31 -6.09 8.75
N ALA A 99 9.45 -5.93 8.08
CA ALA A 99 9.72 -6.58 6.79
C ALA A 99 9.73 -8.11 6.91
N ASP A 100 10.33 -8.67 7.97
CA ASP A 100 10.36 -10.11 8.22
C ASP A 100 8.95 -10.68 8.48
N HIS A 101 8.14 -9.98 9.27
CA HIS A 101 6.73 -10.35 9.46
C HIS A 101 5.92 -10.28 8.16
N ALA A 102 6.12 -9.25 7.35
CA ALA A 102 5.45 -9.12 6.05
C ALA A 102 5.85 -10.26 5.10
N LYS A 103 7.14 -10.57 5.00
CA LYS A 103 7.64 -11.72 4.21
C LYS A 103 7.00 -13.02 4.66
N ALA A 104 6.96 -13.28 5.96
CA ALA A 104 6.37 -14.49 6.51
C ALA A 104 4.85 -14.57 6.26
N LEU A 105 4.12 -13.45 6.44
CA LEU A 105 2.67 -13.39 6.25
C LEU A 105 2.26 -13.62 4.79
N PHE A 106 2.98 -13.03 3.84
CA PHE A 106 2.67 -13.09 2.41
C PHE A 106 3.45 -14.17 1.66
N ASN A 107 4.28 -14.94 2.33
CA ASN A 107 5.21 -15.92 1.73
C ASN A 107 6.01 -15.29 0.58
N ALA A 108 6.59 -14.12 0.84
CA ALA A 108 7.33 -13.32 -0.12
C ALA A 108 8.83 -13.32 0.20
N ASP A 109 9.67 -13.26 -0.83
CA ASP A 109 11.13 -13.20 -0.67
C ASP A 109 11.57 -11.83 -0.14
N TYR A 110 10.85 -10.78 -0.52
CA TYR A 110 11.17 -9.39 -0.17
C TYR A 110 9.94 -8.65 0.31
N ALA A 111 10.14 -7.67 1.20
CA ALA A 111 9.13 -6.73 1.63
C ALA A 111 9.74 -5.35 1.87
N TYR A 112 9.03 -4.31 1.44
CA TYR A 112 9.35 -2.92 1.69
C TYR A 112 8.22 -2.29 2.50
N VAL A 113 8.52 -1.79 3.70
CA VAL A 113 7.52 -1.44 4.71
C VAL A 113 7.48 0.06 5.06
N GLN A 114 8.20 0.91 4.32
CA GLN A 114 8.23 2.36 4.56
C GLN A 114 7.02 3.15 4.03
N PRO A 115 6.21 2.68 3.05
CA PRO A 115 5.06 3.46 2.59
C PRO A 115 4.09 3.81 3.73
N HIS A 116 3.62 5.07 3.75
CA HIS A 116 2.69 5.56 4.78
C HIS A 116 1.22 5.26 4.46
N SER A 117 0.93 4.84 3.23
CA SER A 117 -0.41 4.52 2.76
C SER A 117 -0.39 3.51 1.61
N GLY A 118 -1.55 2.94 1.28
CA GLY A 118 -1.67 2.06 0.11
C GLY A 118 -1.35 2.76 -1.22
N ILE A 119 -1.65 4.07 -1.34
CA ILE A 119 -1.26 4.83 -2.54
C ILE A 119 0.26 5.02 -2.62
N ASP A 120 0.93 5.27 -1.50
CA ASP A 120 2.39 5.37 -1.49
C ASP A 120 3.04 4.03 -1.86
N ALA A 121 2.49 2.92 -1.36
CA ALA A 121 2.94 1.58 -1.73
C ALA A 121 2.80 1.33 -3.25
N ASN A 122 1.65 1.68 -3.84
CA ASN A 122 1.46 1.58 -5.28
C ASN A 122 2.39 2.51 -6.05
N LEU A 123 2.62 3.73 -5.58
CA LEU A 123 3.55 4.68 -6.21
C LEU A 123 4.98 4.13 -6.22
N VAL A 124 5.44 3.57 -5.09
CA VAL A 124 6.76 2.92 -5.00
C VAL A 124 6.85 1.74 -5.98
N ALA A 125 5.82 0.90 -6.06
CA ALA A 125 5.78 -0.21 -7.00
C ALA A 125 5.84 0.27 -8.46
N PHE A 126 5.07 1.29 -8.83
CA PHE A 126 5.10 1.85 -10.18
C PHE A 126 6.45 2.44 -10.53
N TRP A 127 7.05 3.22 -9.63
CA TRP A 127 8.40 3.77 -9.85
C TRP A 127 9.47 2.67 -9.94
N SER A 128 9.37 1.63 -9.15
CA SER A 128 10.30 0.49 -9.23
C SER A 128 10.21 -0.23 -10.59
N ILE A 129 8.99 -0.38 -11.11
CA ILE A 129 8.79 -0.95 -12.46
C ILE A 129 9.36 -0.03 -13.53
N LEU A 130 9.07 1.27 -13.45
CA LEU A 130 9.61 2.27 -14.40
C LEU A 130 11.14 2.32 -14.34
N ALA A 131 11.73 2.31 -13.16
CA ALA A 131 13.17 2.30 -12.98
C ALA A 131 13.79 1.04 -13.61
N GLN A 132 13.24 -0.14 -13.32
CA GLN A 132 13.79 -1.40 -13.82
C GLN A 132 13.56 -1.61 -15.33
N ARG A 133 12.40 -1.20 -15.85
CA ARG A 133 11.98 -1.53 -17.22
C ARG A 133 12.26 -0.43 -18.23
N ILE A 134 12.42 0.81 -17.80
CA ILE A 134 12.64 1.99 -18.67
C ILE A 134 13.97 2.65 -18.37
N GLU A 135 14.20 3.09 -17.11
CA GLU A 135 15.41 3.83 -16.74
C GLU A 135 16.67 2.98 -16.89
N SER A 136 16.72 1.80 -16.29
CA SER A 136 17.93 0.98 -16.33
C SER A 136 18.36 0.58 -17.75
N PRO A 137 17.47 0.16 -18.66
CA PRO A 137 17.84 -0.08 -20.07
C PRO A 137 18.27 1.19 -20.79
N PHE A 138 17.63 2.33 -20.50
CA PHE A 138 18.00 3.61 -21.08
C PHE A 138 19.41 4.03 -20.67
N LEU A 139 19.73 3.98 -19.37
CA LEU A 139 21.07 4.27 -18.86
C LEU A 139 22.13 3.36 -19.51
N ALA A 140 21.83 2.07 -19.59
CA ALA A 140 22.74 1.10 -20.21
C ALA A 140 23.01 1.41 -21.68
N SER A 141 22.01 1.86 -22.45
CA SER A 141 22.17 2.23 -23.86
C SER A 141 22.97 3.52 -24.07
N HIS A 142 23.07 4.37 -23.04
CA HIS A 142 23.85 5.61 -23.04
C HIS A 142 25.19 5.50 -22.28
N GLU A 143 25.58 4.27 -21.88
CA GLU A 143 26.80 4.01 -21.09
C GLU A 143 26.84 4.81 -19.77
N ALA A 144 25.69 5.27 -19.28
CA ALA A 144 25.51 6.01 -18.04
C ALA A 144 25.29 5.07 -16.85
N LYS A 145 25.85 5.40 -15.69
CA LYS A 145 25.66 4.64 -14.45
C LYS A 145 24.55 5.24 -13.57
N HIS A 146 24.29 6.52 -13.76
CA HIS A 146 23.32 7.27 -12.98
C HIS A 146 22.63 8.31 -13.86
N VAL A 147 21.41 8.70 -13.54
CA VAL A 147 20.67 9.75 -14.29
C VAL A 147 21.42 11.09 -14.35
N ASN A 148 22.29 11.37 -13.39
CA ASN A 148 23.13 12.57 -13.38
C ASN A 148 24.24 12.54 -14.44
N ASP A 149 24.52 11.40 -15.02
CA ASP A 149 25.52 11.26 -16.10
C ASP A 149 24.93 11.59 -17.48
N LEU A 150 23.60 11.71 -17.57
CA LEU A 150 22.88 12.00 -18.80
C LEU A 150 23.02 13.49 -19.18
N THR A 151 23.01 13.77 -20.48
CA THR A 151 22.83 15.14 -20.99
C THR A 151 21.37 15.60 -20.75
N ASP A 152 21.13 16.90 -20.83
CA ASP A 152 19.77 17.47 -20.74
C ASP A 152 18.83 16.91 -21.84
N ALA A 153 19.37 16.61 -23.01
CA ALA A 153 18.62 16.03 -24.11
C ALA A 153 18.19 14.58 -23.78
N ASP A 154 19.12 13.76 -23.30
CA ASP A 154 18.86 12.36 -22.92
C ASP A 154 17.90 12.29 -21.72
N TRP A 155 18.08 13.19 -20.74
CA TRP A 155 17.16 13.31 -19.61
C TRP A 155 15.74 13.66 -20.04
N ASN A 156 15.58 14.59 -20.99
CA ASN A 156 14.27 14.93 -21.52
C ASN A 156 13.63 13.77 -22.31
N GLU A 157 14.42 13.00 -23.04
CA GLU A 157 13.95 11.80 -23.72
C GLU A 157 13.50 10.73 -22.72
N LEU A 158 14.29 10.44 -21.69
CA LEU A 158 13.91 9.50 -20.62
C LEU A 158 12.61 9.91 -19.94
N ARG A 159 12.45 11.20 -19.61
CA ARG A 159 11.20 11.73 -19.03
C ARG A 159 10.00 11.52 -19.96
N HIS A 160 10.21 11.69 -21.27
CA HIS A 160 9.16 11.43 -22.26
C HIS A 160 8.79 9.93 -22.29
N GLN A 161 9.79 9.06 -22.20
CA GLN A 161 9.54 7.61 -22.13
C GLN A 161 8.77 7.21 -20.87
N PHE A 162 9.04 7.78 -19.70
CA PHE A 162 8.24 7.56 -18.48
C PHE A 162 6.76 7.93 -18.68
N GLY A 163 6.50 9.09 -19.26
CA GLY A 163 5.13 9.60 -19.47
C GLY A 163 4.30 8.83 -20.50
N ASN A 164 4.94 8.00 -21.33
CA ASN A 164 4.29 7.23 -22.38
C ASN A 164 4.04 5.76 -22.03
N GLN A 165 4.26 5.37 -20.77
CA GLN A 165 4.01 4.00 -20.35
C GLN A 165 2.52 3.74 -20.12
N ARG A 166 2.10 2.50 -20.33
CA ARG A 166 0.69 2.10 -20.33
C ARG A 166 0.35 1.20 -19.17
N MET A 167 -0.84 1.42 -18.60
CA MET A 167 -1.38 0.65 -17.49
C MET A 167 -2.76 0.13 -17.82
N LEU A 168 -3.02 -1.14 -17.51
CA LEU A 168 -4.33 -1.77 -17.61
C LEU A 168 -4.82 -2.12 -16.19
N GLY A 169 -5.91 -1.50 -15.75
CA GLY A 169 -6.47 -1.68 -14.41
C GLY A 169 -7.98 -1.92 -14.46
N MET A 170 -8.56 -2.45 -13.38
CA MET A 170 -10.01 -2.65 -13.33
C MET A 170 -10.75 -1.30 -13.24
N ALA A 171 -11.85 -1.18 -13.98
CA ALA A 171 -12.73 -0.03 -13.93
C ALA A 171 -13.33 0.18 -12.52
N LEU A 172 -13.59 1.44 -12.16
CA LEU A 172 -14.12 1.77 -10.83
C LEU A 172 -15.51 1.17 -10.60
N ASP A 173 -16.36 1.18 -11.61
CA ASP A 173 -17.72 0.63 -11.60
C ASP A 173 -17.75 -0.91 -11.52
N ALA A 174 -16.63 -1.57 -11.83
CA ALA A 174 -16.45 -3.02 -11.67
C ALA A 174 -15.77 -3.41 -10.34
N GLY A 175 -15.42 -2.44 -9.50
CA GLY A 175 -14.77 -2.68 -8.20
C GLY A 175 -13.29 -2.34 -8.13
N GLY A 176 -12.73 -1.68 -9.15
CA GLY A 176 -11.36 -1.20 -9.18
C GLY A 176 -11.09 -0.11 -8.14
N HIS A 177 -9.81 0.17 -7.91
CA HIS A 177 -9.36 1.23 -7.01
C HIS A 177 -8.94 2.48 -7.80
N LEU A 178 -8.94 3.65 -7.14
CA LEU A 178 -8.50 4.91 -7.77
C LEU A 178 -7.06 4.84 -8.30
N THR A 179 -6.18 4.04 -7.68
CA THR A 179 -4.78 3.85 -8.13
C THR A 179 -4.63 2.93 -9.34
N HIS A 180 -5.73 2.42 -9.90
CA HIS A 180 -5.74 1.61 -11.14
C HIS A 180 -5.80 2.46 -12.41
N GLY A 181 -5.36 3.71 -12.36
CA GLY A 181 -5.30 4.61 -13.51
C GLY A 181 -6.47 5.59 -13.60
N PHE A 182 -7.21 5.81 -12.52
CA PHE A 182 -8.22 6.88 -12.50
C PHE A 182 -7.57 8.24 -12.81
N ARG A 183 -8.01 8.93 -13.85
CA ARG A 183 -7.34 10.13 -14.41
C ARG A 183 -6.99 11.21 -13.40
N PRO A 184 -7.83 11.56 -12.40
CA PRO A 184 -7.45 12.53 -11.36
C PRO A 184 -6.39 12.03 -10.39
N ASN A 185 -6.19 10.71 -10.27
CA ASN A 185 -5.18 10.09 -9.40
C ASN A 185 -3.78 10.19 -10.01
N ILE A 186 -2.75 10.05 -9.17
CA ILE A 186 -1.35 10.08 -9.62
C ILE A 186 -1.06 8.98 -10.65
N SER A 187 -1.63 7.79 -10.51
CA SER A 187 -1.45 6.70 -11.46
C SER A 187 -2.00 7.03 -12.86
N GLY A 188 -3.16 7.70 -12.92
CA GLY A 188 -3.75 8.16 -14.19
C GLY A 188 -3.01 9.35 -14.81
N LYS A 189 -2.12 10.01 -14.05
CA LYS A 189 -1.23 11.07 -14.55
C LYS A 189 0.13 10.52 -14.96
N MET A 190 0.56 9.39 -14.38
CA MET A 190 1.83 8.74 -14.70
C MET A 190 1.76 7.85 -15.94
N PHE A 191 0.58 7.26 -16.21
CA PHE A 191 0.40 6.26 -17.24
C PHE A 191 -0.71 6.64 -18.21
N ASP A 192 -0.54 6.29 -19.49
CA ASP A 192 -1.68 6.13 -20.41
C ASP A 192 -2.47 4.91 -19.92
N GLN A 193 -3.76 5.12 -19.62
CA GLN A 193 -4.57 4.16 -18.89
C GLN A 193 -5.73 3.65 -19.73
N ARG A 194 -5.95 2.34 -19.71
CA ARG A 194 -7.20 1.70 -20.09
C ARG A 194 -7.74 0.84 -18.95
N SER A 195 -9.06 0.63 -18.95
CA SER A 195 -9.70 -0.21 -17.95
C SER A 195 -10.21 -1.51 -18.58
N TYR A 196 -10.10 -2.60 -17.80
CA TYR A 196 -10.85 -3.82 -18.01
C TYR A 196 -12.02 -3.90 -17.01
N THR A 197 -13.00 -4.71 -17.30
CA THR A 197 -14.22 -4.82 -16.51
C THR A 197 -14.62 -6.28 -16.30
N VAL A 198 -15.73 -6.50 -15.62
CA VAL A 198 -16.38 -7.81 -15.50
C VAL A 198 -17.34 -8.03 -16.66
N ASP A 199 -17.60 -9.29 -16.98
CA ASP A 199 -18.69 -9.66 -17.86
C ASP A 199 -20.04 -9.31 -17.21
N ARG A 200 -20.98 -8.75 -17.99
CA ARG A 200 -22.24 -8.19 -17.45
C ARG A 200 -23.27 -9.24 -17.06
N GLU A 201 -23.17 -10.44 -17.63
CA GLU A 201 -24.13 -11.51 -17.33
C GLU A 201 -23.67 -12.35 -16.14
N THR A 202 -22.37 -12.64 -16.07
CA THR A 202 -21.78 -13.49 -15.05
C THR A 202 -21.28 -12.71 -13.84
N GLU A 203 -21.04 -11.40 -13.99
CA GLU A 203 -20.39 -10.52 -12.99
C GLU A 203 -18.98 -11.01 -12.61
N MET A 204 -18.36 -11.79 -13.47
CA MET A 204 -17.03 -12.36 -13.28
C MET A 204 -16.01 -11.68 -14.19
N LEU A 205 -14.75 -11.72 -13.79
CA LEU A 205 -13.63 -11.35 -14.67
C LEU A 205 -13.62 -12.23 -15.91
N ASP A 206 -13.71 -11.60 -17.08
CA ASP A 206 -13.51 -12.24 -18.38
C ASP A 206 -12.00 -12.17 -18.73
N TYR A 207 -11.30 -13.27 -18.52
CA TYR A 207 -9.86 -13.36 -18.80
C TYR A 207 -9.54 -13.37 -20.29
N ASP A 208 -10.45 -13.81 -21.14
CA ASP A 208 -10.25 -13.80 -22.59
C ASP A 208 -10.37 -12.38 -23.14
N ALA A 209 -11.35 -11.62 -22.66
CA ALA A 209 -11.48 -10.18 -22.95
C ALA A 209 -10.29 -9.39 -22.40
N LEU A 210 -9.82 -9.70 -21.19
CA LEU A 210 -8.64 -9.10 -20.60
C LEU A 210 -7.37 -9.37 -21.45
N ALA A 211 -7.18 -10.62 -21.90
CA ALA A 211 -6.06 -10.99 -22.75
C ALA A 211 -6.13 -10.24 -24.10
N ALA A 212 -7.30 -10.16 -24.71
CA ALA A 212 -7.48 -9.40 -25.95
C ALA A 212 -7.15 -7.90 -25.78
N ALA A 213 -7.62 -7.29 -24.70
CA ALA A 213 -7.30 -5.90 -24.36
C ALA A 213 -5.79 -5.71 -24.10
N ALA A 214 -5.15 -6.65 -23.41
CA ALA A 214 -3.72 -6.60 -23.15
C ALA A 214 -2.89 -6.69 -24.44
N ARG A 215 -3.25 -7.58 -25.36
CA ARG A 215 -2.58 -7.72 -26.68
C ARG A 215 -2.70 -6.44 -27.51
N GLU A 216 -3.89 -5.83 -27.54
CA GLU A 216 -4.12 -4.58 -28.25
C GLU A 216 -3.38 -3.40 -27.63
N PHE A 217 -3.50 -3.26 -26.33
CA PHE A 217 -2.99 -2.08 -25.62
C PHE A 217 -1.50 -2.20 -25.25
N LYS A 218 -0.99 -3.40 -25.09
CA LYS A 218 0.40 -3.71 -24.67
C LYS A 218 0.80 -2.91 -23.43
N PRO A 219 0.15 -3.11 -22.28
CA PRO A 219 0.48 -2.38 -21.07
C PRO A 219 1.84 -2.81 -20.50
N LEU A 220 2.55 -1.86 -19.88
CA LEU A 220 3.70 -2.17 -19.04
C LEU A 220 3.26 -2.79 -17.72
N VAL A 221 2.10 -2.39 -17.22
CA VAL A 221 1.55 -2.82 -15.92
C VAL A 221 0.11 -3.27 -16.09
N ILE A 222 -0.21 -4.48 -15.62
CA ILE A 222 -1.58 -4.95 -15.39
C ILE A 222 -1.79 -5.03 -13.89
N VAL A 223 -2.76 -4.26 -13.37
CA VAL A 223 -3.06 -4.25 -11.94
C VAL A 223 -4.11 -5.31 -11.62
N GLY A 224 -3.73 -6.29 -10.81
CA GLY A 224 -4.63 -7.33 -10.28
C GLY A 224 -4.79 -7.17 -8.77
N GLY A 225 -6.00 -6.84 -8.33
CA GLY A 225 -6.35 -6.53 -6.95
C GLY A 225 -7.39 -5.40 -6.93
N TYR A 226 -8.32 -5.42 -6.02
CA TYR A 226 -9.53 -4.61 -6.14
C TYR A 226 -10.01 -4.12 -4.78
N SER A 227 -10.78 -3.03 -4.77
CA SER A 227 -11.43 -2.52 -3.55
C SER A 227 -12.75 -3.24 -3.28
N ALA A 228 -13.55 -3.50 -4.32
CA ALA A 228 -14.93 -3.95 -4.16
C ALA A 228 -15.33 -5.17 -5.02
N TYR A 229 -14.43 -5.74 -5.80
CA TYR A 229 -14.71 -6.99 -6.54
C TYR A 229 -14.66 -8.18 -5.57
N PRO A 230 -15.80 -8.88 -5.31
CA PRO A 230 -15.90 -9.84 -4.20
C PRO A 230 -15.61 -11.28 -4.62
N ARG A 231 -15.02 -11.51 -5.78
CA ARG A 231 -14.75 -12.84 -6.31
C ARG A 231 -13.26 -13.18 -6.26
N ALA A 232 -12.94 -14.46 -6.23
CA ALA A 232 -11.56 -14.93 -6.33
C ALA A 232 -10.95 -14.60 -7.68
N VAL A 233 -9.72 -14.12 -7.66
CA VAL A 233 -8.94 -13.80 -8.86
C VAL A 233 -8.06 -14.99 -9.22
N ASN A 234 -8.06 -15.37 -10.50
CA ASN A 234 -7.12 -16.35 -11.01
C ASN A 234 -5.82 -15.65 -11.38
N PHE A 235 -4.91 -15.52 -10.41
CA PHE A 235 -3.61 -14.89 -10.61
C PHE A 235 -2.70 -15.66 -11.58
N ALA A 236 -2.90 -16.98 -11.74
CA ALA A 236 -2.17 -17.74 -12.75
C ALA A 236 -2.53 -17.28 -14.17
N LYS A 237 -3.83 -17.10 -14.44
CA LYS A 237 -4.27 -16.52 -15.73
C LYS A 237 -3.81 -15.07 -15.92
N MET A 238 -3.83 -14.25 -14.87
CA MET A 238 -3.28 -12.90 -14.92
C MET A 238 -1.79 -12.92 -15.30
N ARG A 239 -1.05 -13.86 -14.74
CA ARG A 239 0.37 -14.05 -15.04
C ARG A 239 0.61 -14.49 -16.49
N GLU A 240 -0.16 -15.46 -16.98
CA GLU A 240 -0.10 -15.91 -18.37
C GLU A 240 -0.33 -14.74 -19.35
N ILE A 241 -1.35 -13.91 -19.09
CA ILE A 241 -1.64 -12.72 -19.91
C ILE A 241 -0.50 -11.70 -19.85
N ALA A 242 0.08 -11.48 -18.67
CA ALA A 242 1.20 -10.56 -18.52
C ALA A 242 2.46 -11.05 -19.25
N ASP A 243 2.74 -12.36 -19.21
CA ASP A 243 3.88 -12.97 -19.90
C ASP A 243 3.74 -12.93 -21.44
N GLU A 244 2.50 -12.92 -21.93
CA GLU A 244 2.22 -12.84 -23.37
C GLU A 244 2.55 -11.47 -23.97
N VAL A 245 2.42 -10.37 -23.19
CA VAL A 245 2.51 -8.99 -23.70
C VAL A 245 3.67 -8.18 -23.14
#